data_0f700b1abb763a55805cba4056aa7cb1
#
_entry.id   0f700b1abb763a55805cba4056aa7cb1
#
_cell.length_a   1.000
_cell.length_b   1.000
_cell.length_c   1.000
_cell.angle_alpha   90.00
_cell.angle_beta   90.00
_cell.angle_gamma   90.00
#
_symmetry.space_group_name_H-M   'P 1'
#
loop_
_entity.id
_entity.type
_entity.pdbx_description
1 polymer ?
#
loop_
_entity_poly.entity_id
_entity_poly.type
_entity_poly.pdbx_seq_one_letter_code
_entity_poly.pdbx_strand_id
1 'polypeptide(L)'
;MMPDLFVNKLTVIDFSFLDPIRGLVGESWQANIILKGSLDQQGMLLDFGHVKKIIKTYIDDNFDHKLFIPNSKNLKKNIIDDSYMEIEYIFNEKDLFFHKSPLDAIVEIESEKITTAKCEKAISVGLLSMMPDNISELDVKLIPEHIDKAYYHYSHGLKNHDGNCQRIAHGHRSKIIIKRNNKRDEKLEAEWAEKFKDIYIGSHED
;
A
#
# COMPACT_ATOMS: atom_id res chain seq x y z
N MET A 1 35.34 -2.67 1.13
CA MET A 1 34.25 -1.73 1.41
C MET A 1 33.06 -2.24 0.61
N MET A 2 31.90 -2.50 1.24
CA MET A 2 30.69 -2.85 0.49
C MET A 2 29.99 -1.56 0.08
N PRO A 3 29.73 -1.33 -1.20
CA PRO A 3 28.99 -0.16 -1.66
C PRO A 3 27.50 -0.28 -1.36
N ASP A 4 26.86 0.86 -1.10
CA ASP A 4 25.41 0.97 -0.96
C ASP A 4 24.83 1.65 -2.22
N LEU A 5 23.78 1.08 -2.79
CA LEU A 5 23.02 1.65 -3.89
C LEU A 5 21.65 2.12 -3.41
N PHE A 6 21.33 3.38 -3.64
CA PHE A 6 20.07 3.99 -3.25
C PHE A 6 19.17 4.20 -4.45
N VAL A 7 17.90 3.81 -4.32
CA VAL A 7 16.84 4.09 -5.29
C VAL A 7 15.73 4.82 -4.57
N ASN A 8 15.72 6.14 -4.68
CA ASN A 8 14.68 6.95 -4.06
C ASN A 8 13.45 7.07 -4.96
N LYS A 9 12.27 7.03 -4.35
CA LYS A 9 10.97 7.20 -5.02
C LYS A 9 10.80 6.25 -6.21
N LEU A 10 11.11 4.97 -5.99
CA LEU A 10 11.06 3.97 -7.04
C LEU A 10 9.64 3.78 -7.57
N THR A 11 8.68 3.65 -6.68
CA THR A 11 7.24 3.55 -6.96
C THR A 11 6.42 4.09 -5.80
N VAL A 12 5.14 4.28 -6.02
CA VAL A 12 4.14 4.53 -4.97
C VAL A 12 3.30 3.26 -4.84
N ILE A 13 2.98 2.87 -3.62
CA ILE A 13 2.05 1.79 -3.31
C ILE A 13 0.76 2.44 -2.85
N ASP A 14 -0.28 2.31 -3.64
CA ASP A 14 -1.64 2.75 -3.35
C ASP A 14 -2.46 1.56 -2.87
N PHE A 15 -2.90 1.57 -1.62
CA PHE A 15 -3.50 0.41 -1.00
C PHE A 15 -4.52 0.81 0.08
N SER A 16 -5.35 -0.13 0.51
CA SER A 16 -6.10 0.03 1.75
C SER A 16 -5.58 -0.93 2.81
N PHE A 17 -5.80 -0.60 4.07
CA PHE A 17 -5.46 -1.48 5.18
C PHE A 17 -6.52 -1.45 6.27
N LEU A 18 -6.56 -2.49 7.10
CA LEU A 18 -7.45 -2.57 8.25
C LEU A 18 -6.77 -2.01 9.50
N ASP A 19 -7.32 -0.91 10.00
CA ASP A 19 -6.88 -0.23 11.22
C ASP A 19 -7.81 -0.58 12.39
N PRO A 20 -7.29 -0.85 13.61
CA PRO A 20 -8.13 -1.28 14.74
C PRO A 20 -9.09 -0.21 15.26
N ILE A 21 -8.92 1.05 14.90
CA ILE A 21 -9.77 2.17 15.33
C ILE A 21 -10.55 2.76 14.15
N ARG A 22 -9.88 2.97 13.02
CA ARG A 22 -10.43 3.65 11.85
C ARG A 22 -11.18 2.73 10.90
N GLY A 23 -10.97 1.41 11.00
CA GLY A 23 -11.54 0.42 10.07
C GLY A 23 -10.77 0.37 8.76
N LEU A 24 -11.44 0.53 7.62
CA LEU A 24 -10.81 0.54 6.30
C LEU A 24 -10.19 1.90 6.02
N VAL A 25 -8.89 1.93 5.77
CA VAL A 25 -8.11 3.15 5.54
C VAL A 25 -7.36 3.05 4.22
N GLY A 26 -7.58 4.01 3.33
CA GLY A 26 -6.78 4.16 2.10
C GLY A 26 -5.47 4.89 2.38
N GLU A 27 -4.40 4.52 1.68
CA GLU A 27 -3.08 5.11 1.91
C GLU A 27 -2.22 5.07 0.63
N SER A 28 -1.23 5.97 0.56
CA SER A 28 -0.21 6.03 -0.49
C SER A 28 1.17 6.15 0.14
N TRP A 29 2.03 5.15 -0.09
CA TRP A 29 3.40 5.13 0.41
C TRP A 29 4.42 5.11 -0.72
N GLN A 30 5.40 6.00 -0.66
CA GLN A 30 6.56 5.99 -1.55
C GLN A 30 7.57 4.94 -1.10
N ALA A 31 7.99 4.08 -2.01
CA ALA A 31 9.02 3.07 -1.75
C ALA A 31 10.41 3.58 -2.16
N ASN A 32 11.34 3.55 -1.20
CA ASN A 32 12.76 3.77 -1.42
C ASN A 32 13.50 2.46 -1.12
N ILE A 33 14.53 2.17 -1.90
CA ILE A 33 15.27 0.91 -1.82
C ILE A 33 16.74 1.21 -1.52
N ILE A 34 17.33 0.41 -0.65
CA ILE A 34 18.77 0.40 -0.36
C ILE A 34 19.27 -1.01 -0.60
N LEU A 35 20.27 -1.15 -1.46
CA LEU A 35 20.90 -2.42 -1.79
C LEU A 35 22.35 -2.39 -1.34
N LYS A 36 22.82 -3.44 -0.66
CA LYS A 36 24.22 -3.61 -0.27
C LYS A 36 24.74 -4.94 -0.82
N GLY A 37 25.98 -4.95 -1.22
CA GLY A 37 26.61 -6.15 -1.73
C GLY A 37 28.03 -5.94 -2.22
N SER A 38 28.58 -6.96 -2.88
CA SER A 38 29.90 -6.89 -3.50
C SER A 38 29.77 -6.45 -4.97
N LEU A 39 30.83 -5.82 -5.49
CA LEU A 39 30.91 -5.49 -6.91
C LEU A 39 31.11 -6.77 -7.74
N ASP A 40 30.49 -6.82 -8.89
CA ASP A 40 30.69 -7.89 -9.87
C ASP A 40 32.03 -7.75 -10.62
N GLN A 41 32.27 -8.63 -11.61
CA GLN A 41 33.48 -8.64 -12.42
C GLN A 41 33.64 -7.35 -13.28
N GLN A 42 32.58 -6.59 -13.47
CA GLN A 42 32.59 -5.32 -14.22
C GLN A 42 32.75 -4.11 -13.29
N GLY A 43 32.89 -4.34 -11.98
CA GLY A 43 33.01 -3.29 -10.97
C GLY A 43 31.68 -2.60 -10.66
N MET A 44 30.55 -3.24 -10.96
CA MET A 44 29.20 -2.75 -10.67
C MET A 44 28.55 -3.57 -9.55
N LEU A 45 27.70 -2.93 -8.76
CA LEU A 45 26.86 -3.67 -7.80
C LEU A 45 25.77 -4.46 -8.56
N LEU A 46 25.17 -3.81 -9.56
CA LEU A 46 24.06 -4.35 -10.38
C LEU A 46 23.92 -3.57 -11.67
N ASP A 47 23.27 -4.17 -12.69
CA ASP A 47 22.62 -3.41 -13.75
C ASP A 47 21.39 -2.69 -13.18
N PHE A 48 21.52 -1.39 -13.00
CA PHE A 48 20.57 -0.55 -12.32
C PHE A 48 19.20 -0.52 -13.01
N GLY A 49 19.17 -0.52 -14.36
CA GLY A 49 17.92 -0.49 -15.12
C GLY A 49 17.11 -1.77 -14.97
N HIS A 50 17.80 -2.91 -15.03
CA HIS A 50 17.19 -4.23 -14.90
C HIS A 50 16.62 -4.44 -13.49
N VAL A 51 17.40 -4.14 -12.45
CA VAL A 51 17.00 -4.35 -11.06
C VAL A 51 15.86 -3.44 -10.65
N LYS A 52 15.87 -2.17 -11.07
CA LYS A 52 14.72 -1.28 -10.85
C LYS A 52 13.41 -1.88 -11.37
N LYS A 53 13.46 -2.47 -12.56
CA LYS A 53 12.29 -3.09 -13.18
C LYS A 53 11.80 -4.29 -12.36
N ILE A 54 12.71 -5.17 -11.93
CA ILE A 54 12.37 -6.34 -11.11
C ILE A 54 11.70 -5.88 -9.81
N ILE A 55 12.32 -4.96 -9.09
CA ILE A 55 11.81 -4.48 -7.80
C ILE A 55 10.44 -3.80 -7.97
N LYS A 56 10.33 -2.91 -8.98
CA LYS A 56 9.05 -2.25 -9.25
C LYS A 56 7.95 -3.25 -9.59
N THR A 57 8.21 -4.18 -10.52
CA THR A 57 7.24 -5.21 -10.89
C THR A 57 6.82 -6.06 -9.69
N TYR A 58 7.77 -6.48 -8.84
CA TYR A 58 7.45 -7.23 -7.65
C TYR A 58 6.54 -6.46 -6.68
N ILE A 59 6.83 -5.18 -6.44
CA ILE A 59 6.00 -4.34 -5.56
C ILE A 59 4.61 -4.13 -6.17
N ASP A 60 4.54 -3.79 -7.46
CA ASP A 60 3.28 -3.55 -8.16
C ASP A 60 2.39 -4.82 -8.15
N ASP A 61 2.95 -5.99 -8.41
CA ASP A 61 2.19 -7.24 -8.50
C ASP A 61 1.73 -7.76 -7.13
N ASN A 62 2.52 -7.53 -6.07
CA ASN A 62 2.28 -8.16 -4.78
C ASN A 62 1.73 -7.23 -3.69
N PHE A 63 1.90 -5.91 -3.83
CA PHE A 63 1.53 -4.95 -2.78
C PHE A 63 0.68 -3.78 -3.28
N ASP A 64 0.90 -3.31 -4.50
CA ASP A 64 0.13 -2.19 -5.04
C ASP A 64 -1.31 -2.62 -5.38
N HIS A 65 -2.28 -1.74 -5.16
CA HIS A 65 -3.71 -1.99 -5.37
C HIS A 65 -4.24 -3.23 -4.63
N LYS A 66 -3.83 -3.41 -3.37
CA LYS A 66 -4.24 -4.54 -2.51
C LYS A 66 -4.88 -4.05 -1.21
N LEU A 67 -5.59 -4.96 -0.57
CA LEU A 67 -6.06 -4.81 0.81
C LEU A 67 -5.06 -5.47 1.77
N PHE A 68 -4.41 -4.68 2.63
CA PHE A 68 -3.51 -5.21 3.66
C PHE A 68 -4.30 -5.55 4.91
N ILE A 69 -4.18 -6.80 5.33
CA ILE A 69 -4.85 -7.29 6.52
C ILE A 69 -3.83 -7.69 7.60
N PRO A 70 -4.10 -7.35 8.88
CA PRO A 70 -3.23 -7.72 9.99
C PRO A 70 -3.46 -9.18 10.42
N ASN A 71 -2.47 -9.81 11.01
CA ASN A 71 -2.66 -11.04 11.76
C ASN A 71 -3.13 -10.70 13.18
N SER A 72 -4.43 -10.49 13.34
CA SER A 72 -5.07 -9.99 14.56
C SER A 72 -6.20 -10.90 15.01
N LYS A 73 -6.41 -11.00 16.33
CA LYS A 73 -7.56 -11.71 16.93
C LYS A 73 -8.92 -11.15 16.53
N ASN A 74 -8.94 -9.89 16.07
CA ASN A 74 -10.16 -9.22 15.61
C ASN A 74 -10.50 -9.54 14.15
N LEU A 75 -9.65 -10.30 13.45
CA LEU A 75 -9.82 -10.70 12.07
C LEU A 75 -10.24 -12.17 11.99
N LYS A 76 -11.34 -12.44 11.30
CA LYS A 76 -11.72 -13.78 10.86
C LYS A 76 -11.57 -13.86 9.36
N LYS A 77 -11.00 -14.97 8.88
CA LYS A 77 -10.79 -15.27 7.45
C LYS A 77 -11.45 -16.58 7.11
N ASN A 78 -12.09 -16.63 5.94
CA ASN A 78 -12.64 -17.84 5.37
C ASN A 78 -12.28 -17.92 3.89
N ILE A 79 -11.56 -18.96 3.48
CA ILE A 79 -11.21 -19.20 2.08
C ILE A 79 -12.36 -19.96 1.43
N ILE A 80 -12.86 -19.44 0.30
CA ILE A 80 -13.96 -20.01 -0.46
C ILE A 80 -13.42 -20.45 -1.82
N ASP A 81 -13.70 -21.70 -2.17
CA ASP A 81 -13.40 -22.29 -3.49
C ASP A 81 -11.93 -22.11 -3.93
N ASP A 82 -10.98 -22.09 -2.99
CA ASP A 82 -9.55 -21.88 -3.22
C ASP A 82 -9.18 -20.62 -4.03
N SER A 83 -10.15 -19.74 -4.26
CA SER A 83 -10.00 -18.56 -5.14
C SER A 83 -10.36 -17.24 -4.47
N TYR A 84 -11.26 -17.28 -3.50
CA TYR A 84 -11.77 -16.10 -2.80
C TYR A 84 -11.55 -16.18 -1.30
N MET A 85 -11.41 -15.02 -0.68
CA MET A 85 -11.38 -14.86 0.77
C MET A 85 -12.52 -13.96 1.22
N GLU A 86 -13.25 -14.42 2.25
CA GLU A 86 -14.12 -13.56 3.04
C GLU A 86 -13.41 -13.13 4.31
N ILE A 87 -13.57 -11.87 4.66
CA ILE A 87 -12.95 -11.25 5.82
C ILE A 87 -14.03 -10.58 6.65
N GLU A 88 -14.03 -10.88 7.94
CA GLU A 88 -14.74 -10.13 8.96
C GLU A 88 -13.71 -9.49 9.89
N TYR A 89 -13.74 -8.19 10.04
CA TYR A 89 -12.84 -7.46 10.93
C TYR A 89 -13.60 -6.56 11.87
N ILE A 90 -13.36 -6.73 13.18
CA ILE A 90 -13.96 -5.89 14.22
C ILE A 90 -12.97 -4.78 14.56
N PHE A 91 -13.41 -3.55 14.37
CA PHE A 91 -12.66 -2.34 14.71
C PHE A 91 -13.47 -1.45 15.67
N ASN A 92 -12.81 -0.49 16.32
CA ASN A 92 -13.44 0.40 17.29
C ASN A 92 -14.32 -0.37 18.31
N GLU A 93 -13.88 -1.60 18.70
CA GLU A 93 -14.51 -2.52 19.65
C GLU A 93 -15.89 -3.08 19.23
N LYS A 94 -16.59 -2.50 18.29
CA LYS A 94 -17.99 -2.87 17.96
C LYS A 94 -18.34 -2.83 16.49
N ASP A 95 -17.59 -2.09 15.69
CA ASP A 95 -17.92 -1.88 14.28
C ASP A 95 -17.37 -3.05 13.45
N LEU A 96 -18.15 -3.53 12.48
CA LEU A 96 -17.80 -4.67 11.64
C LEU A 96 -17.53 -4.23 10.21
N PHE A 97 -16.36 -4.59 9.71
CA PHE A 97 -16.04 -4.55 8.28
C PHE A 97 -16.16 -5.96 7.71
N PHE A 98 -16.93 -6.10 6.64
CA PHE A 98 -17.03 -7.32 5.85
C PHE A 98 -16.50 -7.08 4.44
N HIS A 99 -15.71 -8.02 3.94
CA HIS A 99 -15.16 -7.95 2.59
C HIS A 99 -15.02 -9.33 1.97
N LYS A 100 -15.25 -9.41 0.66
CA LYS A 100 -15.02 -10.61 -0.15
C LYS A 100 -14.30 -10.24 -1.43
N SER A 101 -13.17 -10.87 -1.69
CA SER A 101 -12.37 -10.62 -2.89
C SER A 101 -11.56 -11.84 -3.29
N PRO A 102 -10.98 -11.87 -4.51
CA PRO A 102 -9.97 -12.85 -4.86
C PRO A 102 -8.80 -12.84 -3.88
N LEU A 103 -8.19 -14.01 -3.67
CA LEU A 103 -7.04 -14.16 -2.77
C LEU A 103 -5.87 -13.25 -3.15
N ASP A 104 -5.62 -13.07 -4.45
CA ASP A 104 -4.54 -12.24 -4.96
C ASP A 104 -4.74 -10.73 -4.74
N ALA A 105 -5.92 -10.33 -4.31
CA ALA A 105 -6.24 -8.94 -3.94
C ALA A 105 -5.87 -8.60 -2.49
N ILE A 106 -5.40 -9.58 -1.71
CA ILE A 106 -5.18 -9.44 -0.27
C ILE A 106 -3.69 -9.66 0.04
N VAL A 107 -3.16 -8.85 0.94
CA VAL A 107 -1.82 -9.00 1.51
C VAL A 107 -1.94 -9.21 3.02
N GLU A 108 -1.50 -10.37 3.48
CA GLU A 108 -1.43 -10.66 4.90
C GLU A 108 -0.10 -10.16 5.48
N ILE A 109 -0.17 -9.34 6.52
CA ILE A 109 1.01 -8.84 7.23
C ILE A 109 1.10 -9.52 8.60
N GLU A 110 2.23 -10.14 8.88
CA GLU A 110 2.57 -10.81 10.14
C GLU A 110 2.70 -9.80 11.30
N SER A 111 1.60 -9.17 11.66
CA SER A 111 1.53 -8.15 12.72
C SER A 111 0.09 -7.90 13.16
N GLU A 112 -0.12 -7.56 14.41
CA GLU A 112 -1.43 -7.14 14.92
C GLU A 112 -1.92 -5.80 14.32
N LYS A 113 -1.00 -4.99 13.79
CA LYS A 113 -1.28 -3.69 13.16
C LYS A 113 -0.46 -3.50 11.91
N ILE A 114 -1.05 -2.89 10.91
CA ILE A 114 -0.34 -2.50 9.69
C ILE A 114 0.50 -1.25 9.99
N THR A 115 1.80 -1.35 9.77
CA THR A 115 2.76 -0.26 9.94
C THR A 115 3.78 -0.29 8.81
N THR A 116 4.39 0.86 8.49
CA THR A 116 5.47 0.91 7.49
C THR A 116 6.56 -0.11 7.77
N ALA A 117 7.06 -0.20 9.00
CA ALA A 117 8.14 -1.10 9.38
C ALA A 117 7.81 -2.60 9.14
N LYS A 118 6.56 -3.01 9.34
CA LYS A 118 6.13 -4.39 9.11
C LYS A 118 5.98 -4.70 7.62
N CYS A 119 5.45 -3.75 6.86
CA CYS A 119 5.36 -3.85 5.41
C CYS A 119 6.73 -3.77 4.74
N GLU A 120 7.63 -2.88 5.19
CA GLU A 120 9.03 -2.82 4.77
C GLU A 120 9.71 -4.19 4.89
N LYS A 121 9.55 -4.84 6.06
CA LYS A 121 10.10 -6.18 6.28
C LYS A 121 9.52 -7.22 5.33
N ALA A 122 8.20 -7.24 5.14
CA ALA A 122 7.54 -8.19 4.25
C ALA A 122 8.03 -8.04 2.80
N ILE A 123 8.12 -6.80 2.31
CA ILE A 123 8.61 -6.50 0.96
C ILE A 123 10.10 -6.86 0.82
N SER A 124 10.93 -6.48 1.80
CA SER A 124 12.38 -6.73 1.78
C SER A 124 12.70 -8.23 1.72
N VAL A 125 12.01 -9.05 2.50
CA VAL A 125 12.22 -10.51 2.52
C VAL A 125 11.91 -11.13 1.16
N GLY A 126 10.79 -10.77 0.55
CA GLY A 126 10.42 -11.31 -0.76
C GLY A 126 11.37 -10.83 -1.88
N LEU A 127 11.74 -9.56 -1.87
CA LEU A 127 12.66 -9.01 -2.85
C LEU A 127 14.07 -9.59 -2.76
N LEU A 128 14.58 -9.79 -1.55
CA LEU A 128 15.95 -10.31 -1.36
C LEU A 128 16.14 -11.68 -2.03
N SER A 129 15.09 -12.52 -2.01
CA SER A 129 15.12 -13.84 -2.65
C SER A 129 15.22 -13.80 -4.19
N MET A 130 14.94 -12.65 -4.79
CA MET A 130 14.99 -12.42 -6.24
C MET A 130 16.26 -11.72 -6.69
N MET A 131 17.12 -11.30 -5.75
CA MET A 131 18.34 -10.58 -6.07
C MET A 131 19.48 -11.54 -6.43
N PRO A 132 20.46 -11.08 -7.23
CA PRO A 132 21.69 -11.83 -7.48
C PRO A 132 22.48 -12.11 -6.20
N ASP A 133 23.28 -13.18 -6.21
CA ASP A 133 24.07 -13.66 -5.05
C ASP A 133 25.03 -12.63 -4.48
N ASN A 134 25.46 -11.66 -5.27
CA ASN A 134 26.35 -10.57 -4.81
C ASN A 134 25.63 -9.51 -3.98
N ILE A 135 24.31 -9.54 -3.90
CA ILE A 135 23.50 -8.67 -3.01
C ILE A 135 23.31 -9.39 -1.68
N SER A 136 23.88 -8.83 -0.63
CA SER A 136 23.80 -9.39 0.72
C SER A 136 22.64 -8.84 1.55
N GLU A 137 22.23 -7.58 1.29
CA GLU A 137 21.15 -6.91 2.01
C GLU A 137 20.29 -6.09 1.05
N LEU A 138 18.99 -6.10 1.30
CA LEU A 138 18.01 -5.25 0.63
C LEU A 138 17.06 -4.68 1.69
N ASP A 139 17.09 -3.37 1.82
CA ASP A 139 16.18 -2.64 2.69
C ASP A 139 15.16 -1.87 1.86
N VAL A 140 13.91 -1.99 2.23
CA VAL A 140 12.82 -1.13 1.75
C VAL A 140 12.50 -0.10 2.81
N LYS A 141 12.33 1.16 2.40
CA LYS A 141 11.82 2.23 3.25
C LYS A 141 10.55 2.81 2.66
N LEU A 142 9.46 2.66 3.40
CA LEU A 142 8.15 3.17 3.04
C LEU A 142 7.90 4.50 3.74
N ILE A 143 7.62 5.52 2.96
CA ILE A 143 7.36 6.86 3.46
C ILE A 143 5.97 7.27 3.01
N PRO A 144 5.05 7.62 3.92
CA PRO A 144 3.75 8.18 3.54
C PRO A 144 3.93 9.33 2.57
N GLU A 145 3.16 9.34 1.48
CA GLU A 145 3.24 10.41 0.50
C GLU A 145 3.01 11.76 1.17
N HIS A 146 3.96 12.68 0.97
CA HIS A 146 3.85 14.01 1.52
C HIS A 146 2.92 14.87 0.66
N ILE A 147 1.84 15.33 1.26
CA ILE A 147 0.89 16.24 0.62
C ILE A 147 0.84 17.54 1.41
N ASP A 148 1.22 18.63 0.74
CA ASP A 148 1.09 19.96 1.32
C ASP A 148 -0.38 20.35 1.50
N LYS A 149 -0.72 20.90 2.67
CA LYS A 149 -2.04 21.42 3.02
C LYS A 149 -3.08 20.31 3.24
N ALA A 150 -4.36 20.60 2.98
CA ALA A 150 -5.46 19.69 3.26
C ALA A 150 -5.42 18.46 2.34
N TYR A 151 -5.55 17.30 2.96
CA TYR A 151 -5.67 16.00 2.27
C TYR A 151 -6.60 15.07 3.09
N TYR A 152 -7.06 14.03 2.47
CA TYR A 152 -7.87 13.00 3.10
C TYR A 152 -7.46 11.61 2.60
N HIS A 153 -7.83 10.61 3.35
CA HIS A 153 -7.70 9.21 2.97
C HIS A 153 -9.04 8.73 2.44
N TYR A 154 -9.02 7.95 1.36
CA TYR A 154 -10.22 7.30 0.87
C TYR A 154 -9.89 5.90 0.35
N SER A 155 -10.89 5.04 0.40
CA SER A 155 -10.84 3.72 -0.20
C SER A 155 -11.93 3.59 -1.26
N HIS A 156 -11.73 2.74 -2.23
CA HIS A 156 -12.72 2.43 -3.25
C HIS A 156 -12.53 1.02 -3.81
N GLY A 157 -13.58 0.50 -4.46
CA GLY A 157 -13.57 -0.77 -5.17
C GLY A 157 -14.67 -0.72 -6.22
N LEU A 158 -14.41 -0.07 -7.37
CA LEU A 158 -15.43 0.21 -8.38
C LEU A 158 -15.60 -0.95 -9.35
N LYS A 159 -16.76 -1.58 -9.40
CA LYS A 159 -17.05 -2.74 -10.27
C LYS A 159 -16.93 -2.43 -11.77
N ASN A 160 -17.31 -1.24 -12.19
CA ASN A 160 -17.27 -0.79 -13.58
C ASN A 160 -15.99 -0.02 -13.92
N HIS A 161 -14.85 -0.38 -13.31
CA HIS A 161 -13.57 0.23 -13.56
C HIS A 161 -12.61 -0.79 -14.19
N ASP A 162 -11.92 -0.42 -15.27
CA ASP A 162 -10.86 -1.26 -15.84
C ASP A 162 -9.69 -1.36 -14.87
N GLY A 163 -9.12 -2.57 -14.75
CA GLY A 163 -7.96 -2.84 -13.90
C GLY A 163 -8.32 -3.51 -12.57
N ASN A 164 -7.37 -3.48 -11.62
CA ASN A 164 -7.47 -4.24 -10.37
C ASN A 164 -8.48 -3.63 -9.38
N CYS A 165 -8.87 -2.38 -9.55
CA CYS A 165 -9.82 -1.68 -8.69
C CYS A 165 -11.19 -2.35 -8.57
N GLN A 166 -11.63 -3.06 -9.61
CA GLN A 166 -12.93 -3.76 -9.61
C GLN A 166 -12.97 -5.02 -8.73
N ARG A 167 -11.85 -5.46 -8.16
CA ARG A 167 -11.74 -6.70 -7.40
C ARG A 167 -11.60 -6.49 -5.91
N ILE A 168 -11.23 -5.29 -5.47
CA ILE A 168 -10.76 -5.05 -4.10
C ILE A 168 -11.21 -3.71 -3.55
N ALA A 169 -11.13 -3.59 -2.22
CA ALA A 169 -11.03 -2.30 -1.55
C ALA A 169 -9.56 -1.87 -1.50
N HIS A 170 -9.18 -0.88 -2.29
CA HIS A 170 -7.88 -0.22 -2.18
C HIS A 170 -8.09 1.29 -2.07
N GLY A 171 -7.05 2.05 -1.78
CA GLY A 171 -7.25 3.45 -1.53
C GLY A 171 -6.00 4.30 -1.68
N HIS A 172 -6.18 5.55 -1.35
CA HIS A 172 -5.18 6.58 -1.60
C HIS A 172 -5.17 7.62 -0.49
N ARG A 173 -4.07 8.34 -0.43
CA ARG A 173 -3.98 9.64 0.22
C ARG A 173 -4.14 10.71 -0.85
N SER A 174 -5.15 11.58 -0.75
CA SER A 174 -5.50 12.52 -1.80
C SER A 174 -5.60 13.96 -1.32
N LYS A 175 -5.03 14.86 -2.11
CA LYS A 175 -5.13 16.31 -1.89
C LYS A 175 -6.51 16.80 -2.24
N ILE A 176 -7.03 17.75 -1.45
CA ILE A 176 -8.26 18.46 -1.76
C ILE A 176 -7.96 19.93 -2.09
N ILE A 177 -8.55 20.43 -3.17
CA ILE A 177 -8.46 21.83 -3.57
C ILE A 177 -9.87 22.35 -3.84
N ILE A 178 -10.30 23.36 -3.08
CA ILE A 178 -11.59 23.99 -3.22
C ILE A 178 -11.40 25.46 -3.57
N LYS A 179 -12.11 25.91 -4.60
CA LYS A 179 -12.09 27.31 -5.03
C LYS A 179 -13.48 27.94 -4.86
N ARG A 180 -13.51 29.13 -4.28
CA ARG A 180 -14.69 29.98 -4.21
C ARG A 180 -14.37 31.28 -4.93
N ASN A 181 -15.17 31.65 -5.93
CA ASN A 181 -14.92 32.81 -6.79
C ASN A 181 -13.50 32.86 -7.40
N ASN A 182 -13.04 31.69 -7.92
CA ASN A 182 -11.73 31.48 -8.50
C ASN A 182 -10.53 31.64 -7.53
N LYS A 183 -10.76 31.83 -6.23
CA LYS A 183 -9.72 31.87 -5.20
C LYS A 183 -9.78 30.62 -4.35
N ARG A 184 -8.61 30.12 -3.97
CA ARG A 184 -8.50 28.96 -3.08
C ARG A 184 -9.07 29.27 -1.70
N ASP A 185 -9.89 28.38 -1.15
CA ASP A 185 -10.50 28.50 0.17
C ASP A 185 -9.94 27.40 1.09
N GLU A 186 -8.80 27.68 1.72
CA GLU A 186 -8.07 26.73 2.56
C GLU A 186 -8.88 26.29 3.80
N LYS A 187 -9.76 27.15 4.32
CA LYS A 187 -10.64 26.79 5.44
C LYS A 187 -11.64 25.72 5.01
N LEU A 188 -12.24 25.91 3.85
CA LEU A 188 -13.19 24.94 3.32
C LEU A 188 -12.50 23.64 2.92
N GLU A 189 -11.26 23.69 2.42
CA GLU A 189 -10.44 22.50 2.14
C GLU A 189 -10.20 21.66 3.41
N ALA A 190 -9.82 22.28 4.52
CA ALA A 190 -9.60 21.61 5.79
C ALA A 190 -10.91 20.99 6.34
N GLU A 191 -12.01 21.71 6.23
CA GLU A 191 -13.33 21.24 6.64
C GLU A 191 -13.79 20.01 5.85
N TRP A 192 -13.60 20.01 4.53
CA TRP A 192 -13.96 18.89 3.67
C TRP A 192 -12.98 17.72 3.78
N ALA A 193 -11.70 17.99 4.02
CA ALA A 193 -10.73 16.93 4.30
C ALA A 193 -11.11 16.11 5.54
N GLU A 194 -11.60 16.77 6.60
CA GLU A 194 -12.08 16.08 7.80
C GLU A 194 -13.40 15.32 7.55
N LYS A 195 -14.32 15.89 6.74
CA LYS A 195 -15.57 15.21 6.37
C LYS A 195 -15.34 13.97 5.50
N PHE A 196 -14.30 14.00 4.68
CA PHE A 196 -13.95 12.88 3.78
C PHE A 196 -12.93 11.90 4.38
N LYS A 197 -12.53 12.12 5.61
CA LYS A 197 -11.59 11.25 6.28
C LYS A 197 -12.09 9.81 6.29
N ASP A 198 -11.28 8.90 5.71
CA ASP A 198 -11.57 7.48 5.61
C ASP A 198 -12.88 7.14 4.87
N ILE A 199 -13.29 8.01 3.94
CA ILE A 199 -14.49 7.76 3.15
C ILE A 199 -14.29 6.57 2.21
N TYR A 200 -15.32 5.74 2.05
CA TYR A 200 -15.39 4.77 0.98
C TYR A 200 -16.17 5.34 -0.20
N ILE A 201 -15.57 5.27 -1.39
CA ILE A 201 -16.17 5.73 -2.64
C ILE A 201 -16.62 4.49 -3.43
N GLY A 202 -17.92 4.30 -3.54
CA GLY A 202 -18.52 3.21 -4.27
C GLY A 202 -19.52 3.69 -5.33
N SER A 203 -19.88 2.80 -6.23
CA SER A 203 -21.01 2.96 -7.15
C SER A 203 -22.26 2.26 -6.62
N HIS A 204 -23.39 2.45 -7.28
CA HIS A 204 -24.63 1.73 -6.91
C HIS A 204 -24.52 0.21 -7.12
N GLU A 205 -23.52 -0.24 -7.82
CA GLU A 205 -23.31 -1.66 -8.16
C GLU A 205 -22.30 -2.35 -7.23
N ASP A 206 -21.64 -1.56 -6.35
CA ASP A 206 -20.74 -2.06 -5.31
C ASP A 206 -21.53 -2.44 -4.05
#